data_163706a2bc51d0e2ccf8315e7708e2ac
#
_entry.id   163706a2bc51d0e2ccf8315e7708e2ac
#
_cell.length_a   1.000
_cell.length_b   1.000
_cell.length_c   1.000
_cell.angle_alpha   90.00
_cell.angle_beta   90.00
_cell.angle_gamma   90.00
#
_symmetry.space_group_name_H-M   'P 1'
#
loop_
_entity.id
_entity.type
_entity.pdbx_description
1 polymer ?
#
loop_
_entity_poly.entity_id
_entity_poly.type
_entity_poly.pdbx_seq_one_letter_code
_entity_poly.pdbx_strand_id
1 'polypeptide(L)'
;MEGTTANEVFDSFDSSFRDKEIIPDGLKLVWLKKAVARYSTELETLEFNEEEMSFDTVIDQYVIDTLAAFMKQMYQEREVSKVNKRVSIVSKDLSIDGNNGSKTAARNELEYDTSKSAYMVQMQKPTAYS
;
A
#
# COMPACT_ATOMS: atom_id res chain seq x y z
N MET A 1 18.92 11.27 18.50
CA MET A 1 17.48 11.29 18.36
C MET A 1 17.08 10.28 17.31
N GLU A 2 16.25 9.34 17.69
CA GLU A 2 15.86 8.28 16.77
C GLU A 2 14.83 8.78 15.76
N GLY A 3 14.97 8.34 14.52
CA GLY A 3 14.00 8.63 13.48
C GLY A 3 12.72 7.82 13.61
N THR A 4 11.77 8.07 12.72
CA THR A 4 10.54 7.31 12.65
C THR A 4 10.86 5.85 12.32
N THR A 5 10.19 4.90 12.99
CA THR A 5 10.45 3.48 12.79
C THR A 5 9.53 2.87 11.73
N ALA A 6 9.98 1.74 11.16
CA ALA A 6 9.14 0.97 10.24
C ALA A 6 7.83 0.54 10.89
N ASN A 7 7.86 0.21 12.19
CA ASN A 7 6.66 -0.20 12.91
C ASN A 7 5.58 0.88 12.93
N GLU A 8 5.96 2.15 12.97
CA GLU A 8 4.98 3.24 12.92
C GLU A 8 4.23 3.25 11.59
N VAL A 9 4.92 2.97 10.48
CA VAL A 9 4.27 2.84 9.17
C VAL A 9 3.42 1.57 9.12
N PHE A 10 3.93 0.46 9.64
CA PHE A 10 3.18 -0.80 9.69
C PHE A 10 1.91 -0.68 10.52
N ASP A 11 1.97 0.05 11.64
CA ASP A 11 0.79 0.30 12.47
C ASP A 11 -0.26 1.11 11.70
N SER A 12 0.16 2.12 10.97
CA SER A 12 -0.75 2.90 10.12
C SER A 12 -1.37 2.01 9.04
N PHE A 13 -0.55 1.17 8.40
CA PHE A 13 -1.02 0.22 7.39
C PHE A 13 -2.04 -0.75 7.98
N ASP A 14 -1.72 -1.38 9.11
CA ASP A 14 -2.59 -2.37 9.74
C ASP A 14 -3.91 -1.75 10.22
N SER A 15 -3.86 -0.53 10.74
CA SER A 15 -5.05 0.16 11.24
C SER A 15 -5.99 0.63 10.13
N SER A 16 -5.53 0.65 8.89
CA SER A 16 -6.37 1.07 7.75
C SER A 16 -7.33 -0.01 7.26
N PHE A 17 -7.28 -1.20 7.84
CA PHE A 17 -8.14 -2.33 7.47
C PHE A 17 -9.08 -2.71 8.61
N ARG A 18 -10.29 -3.12 8.23
CA ARG A 18 -11.22 -3.78 9.15
C ARG A 18 -10.84 -5.23 9.34
N ASP A 19 -10.69 -5.92 8.20
CA ASP A 19 -10.30 -7.33 8.15
C ASP A 19 -9.22 -7.47 7.09
N LYS A 20 -8.12 -8.10 7.44
CA LYS A 20 -7.11 -8.46 6.47
C LYS A 20 -6.41 -9.73 6.90
N GLU A 21 -5.80 -10.41 5.95
CA GLU A 21 -4.92 -11.53 6.26
C GLU A 21 -3.70 -11.04 7.03
N ILE A 22 -3.16 -11.91 7.86
CA ILE A 22 -1.87 -11.63 8.50
C ILE A 22 -0.80 -11.65 7.43
N ILE A 23 -0.09 -10.53 7.31
CA ILE A 23 0.96 -10.37 6.31
C ILE A 23 2.31 -10.61 6.99
N PRO A 24 3.16 -11.50 6.44
CA PRO A 24 4.49 -11.70 6.99
C PRO A 24 5.31 -10.41 7.02
N ASP A 25 6.09 -10.22 8.06
CA ASP A 25 6.91 -9.01 8.23
C ASP A 25 7.86 -8.78 7.07
N GLY A 26 8.42 -9.85 6.51
CA GLY A 26 9.30 -9.74 5.35
C GLY A 26 8.60 -9.14 4.13
N LEU A 27 7.34 -9.49 3.90
CA LEU A 27 6.56 -8.93 2.80
C LEU A 27 6.20 -7.47 3.08
N LYS A 28 5.83 -7.15 4.32
CA LYS A 28 5.59 -5.75 4.72
C LYS A 28 6.83 -4.89 4.47
N LEU A 29 8.00 -5.41 4.79
CA LEU A 29 9.26 -4.69 4.55
C LEU A 29 9.49 -4.44 3.06
N VAL A 30 9.24 -5.43 2.21
CA VAL A 30 9.35 -5.26 0.76
C VAL A 30 8.42 -4.16 0.28
N TRP A 31 7.18 -4.16 0.74
CA TRP A 31 6.21 -3.14 0.37
C TRP A 31 6.60 -1.76 0.89
N LEU A 32 7.12 -1.69 2.11
CA LEU A 32 7.60 -0.42 2.67
C LEU A 32 8.75 0.14 1.84
N LYS A 33 9.71 -0.69 1.46
CA LYS A 33 10.83 -0.25 0.62
C LYS A 33 10.36 0.27 -0.73
N LYS A 34 9.37 -0.38 -1.34
CA LYS A 34 8.77 0.10 -2.58
C LYS A 34 8.00 1.40 -2.38
N ALA A 35 7.30 1.53 -1.26
CA ALA A 35 6.58 2.76 -0.92
C ALA A 35 7.54 3.93 -0.74
N VAL A 36 8.65 3.70 -0.05
CA VAL A 36 9.70 4.71 0.15
C VAL A 36 10.29 5.12 -1.19
N ALA A 37 10.57 4.17 -2.08
CA ALA A 37 11.11 4.46 -3.41
C ALA A 37 10.13 5.31 -4.23
N ARG A 38 8.85 4.96 -4.19
CA ARG A 38 7.81 5.74 -4.88
C ARG A 38 7.71 7.15 -4.34
N TYR A 39 7.68 7.29 -3.02
CA TYR A 39 7.62 8.59 -2.37
C TYR A 39 8.83 9.44 -2.75
N SER A 40 10.01 8.85 -2.70
CA SER A 40 11.26 9.55 -3.04
C SER A 40 11.29 10.02 -4.48
N THR A 41 10.68 9.26 -5.40
CA THR A 41 10.62 9.61 -6.82
C THR A 41 9.59 10.70 -7.09
N GLU A 42 8.43 10.63 -6.45
CA GLU A 42 7.30 11.53 -6.76
C GLU A 42 7.28 12.82 -5.92
N LEU A 43 7.85 12.80 -4.75
CA LEU A 43 7.79 13.94 -3.81
C LEU A 43 9.18 14.37 -3.35
N GLU A 44 9.66 13.83 -2.25
CA GLU A 44 10.99 14.16 -1.75
C GLU A 44 11.69 12.92 -1.24
N THR A 45 13.02 12.94 -1.26
CA THR A 45 13.81 11.77 -0.88
C THR A 45 13.66 11.45 0.60
N LEU A 46 13.34 10.19 0.87
CA LEU A 46 13.33 9.63 2.22
C LEU A 46 14.47 8.61 2.32
N GLU A 47 15.20 8.67 3.42
CA GLU A 47 16.28 7.71 3.68
C GLU A 47 15.84 6.72 4.75
N PHE A 48 15.73 5.45 4.37
CA PHE A 48 15.30 4.37 5.24
C PHE A 48 16.46 3.40 5.46
N ASN A 49 16.77 3.15 6.72
CA ASN A 49 17.81 2.18 7.10
C ASN A 49 17.15 0.84 7.40
N GLU A 50 17.37 -0.13 6.51
CA GLU A 50 16.81 -1.47 6.63
C GLU A 50 17.34 -2.23 7.85
N GLU A 51 18.61 -2.06 8.18
CA GLU A 51 19.22 -2.74 9.32
C GLU A 51 18.62 -2.29 10.65
N GLU A 52 18.35 -1.01 10.77
CA GLU A 52 17.75 -0.43 11.98
C GLU A 52 16.24 -0.41 11.93
N MET A 53 15.65 -0.75 10.77
CA MET A 53 14.20 -0.69 10.55
C MET A 53 13.63 0.67 10.92
N SER A 54 14.35 1.73 10.53
CA SER A 54 13.96 3.11 10.85
C SER A 54 14.42 4.08 9.77
N PHE A 55 13.79 5.24 9.74
CA PHE A 55 14.21 6.36 8.90
C PHE A 55 15.29 7.15 9.63
N ASP A 56 16.14 7.84 8.87
CA ASP A 56 17.20 8.65 9.44
C ASP A 56 16.67 9.88 10.19
N THR A 57 15.44 10.29 9.86
CA THR A 57 14.80 11.45 10.49
C THR A 57 13.40 11.11 10.97
N VAL A 58 12.85 11.99 11.81
CA VAL A 58 11.43 11.90 12.17
C VAL A 58 10.61 12.43 11.00
N ILE A 59 9.65 11.65 10.53
CA ILE A 59 8.77 12.04 9.42
C ILE A 59 7.37 12.35 9.93
N ASP A 60 6.68 13.26 9.24
CA ASP A 60 5.34 13.69 9.61
C ASP A 60 4.33 12.54 9.52
N GLN A 61 3.30 12.60 10.35
CA GLN A 61 2.24 11.58 10.33
C GLN A 61 1.58 11.48 8.95
N TYR A 62 1.42 12.60 8.25
CA TYR A 62 0.83 12.58 6.91
C TYR A 62 1.70 11.79 5.93
N VAL A 63 3.01 11.88 6.06
CA VAL A 63 3.95 11.11 5.24
C VAL A 63 3.86 9.63 5.60
N ILE A 64 3.80 9.31 6.89
CA ILE A 64 3.60 7.92 7.36
C ILE A 64 2.32 7.34 6.75
N ASP A 65 1.24 8.08 6.79
CA ASP A 65 -0.05 7.64 6.25
C ASP A 65 0.00 7.47 4.74
N THR A 66 0.77 8.31 4.04
CA THR A 66 0.96 8.18 2.59
C THR A 66 1.71 6.89 2.25
N LEU A 67 2.78 6.60 2.99
CA LEU A 67 3.53 5.35 2.80
C LEU A 67 2.63 4.14 3.08
N ALA A 68 1.84 4.20 4.14
CA ALA A 68 0.88 3.15 4.46
C ALA A 68 -0.18 2.98 3.35
N ALA A 69 -0.63 4.09 2.76
CA ALA A 69 -1.59 4.04 1.64
C ALA A 69 -0.97 3.37 0.40
N PHE A 70 0.30 3.61 0.13
CA PHE A 70 1.00 2.92 -0.95
C PHE A 70 1.09 1.42 -0.68
N MET A 71 1.40 1.03 0.56
CA MET A 71 1.43 -0.37 0.96
C MET A 71 0.04 -1.01 0.84
N LYS A 72 -1.01 -0.29 1.22
CA LYS A 72 -2.39 -0.78 1.08
C LYS A 72 -2.75 -1.01 -0.38
N GLN A 73 -2.32 -0.15 -1.27
CA GLN A 73 -2.52 -0.34 -2.71
C GLN A 73 -1.85 -1.64 -3.16
N MET A 74 -0.61 -1.90 -2.72
CA MET A 74 0.09 -3.14 -3.06
C MET A 74 -0.63 -4.37 -2.51
N TYR A 75 -1.19 -4.28 -1.30
CA TYR A 75 -2.00 -5.33 -0.71
C TYR A 75 -3.23 -5.62 -1.59
N GLN A 76 -3.94 -4.58 -2.03
CA GLN A 76 -5.13 -4.75 -2.85
C GLN A 76 -4.79 -5.31 -4.23
N GLU A 77 -3.65 -4.93 -4.80
CA GLU A 77 -3.17 -5.53 -6.06
C GLU A 77 -2.95 -7.04 -5.90
N ARG A 78 -2.38 -7.45 -4.76
CA ARG A 78 -2.19 -8.86 -4.45
C ARG A 78 -3.54 -9.59 -4.34
N GLU A 79 -4.53 -8.98 -3.67
CA GLU A 79 -5.85 -9.57 -3.51
C GLU A 79 -6.58 -9.69 -4.85
N VAL A 80 -6.49 -8.68 -5.71
CA VAL A 80 -7.06 -8.75 -7.07
C VAL A 80 -6.41 -9.88 -7.86
N SER A 81 -5.08 -10.03 -7.77
CA SER A 81 -4.37 -11.11 -8.43
C SER A 81 -4.84 -12.49 -7.96
N LYS A 82 -5.09 -12.67 -6.65
CA LYS A 82 -5.63 -13.91 -6.11
C LYS A 82 -7.01 -14.22 -6.67
N VAL A 83 -7.89 -13.22 -6.71
CA VAL A 83 -9.25 -13.39 -7.25
C VAL A 83 -9.20 -13.75 -8.73
N ASN A 84 -8.34 -13.09 -9.51
CA ASN A 84 -8.16 -13.39 -10.93
C ASN A 84 -7.69 -14.83 -11.15
N LYS A 85 -6.81 -15.34 -10.31
CA LYS A 85 -6.34 -16.73 -10.38
C LYS A 85 -7.47 -17.70 -10.09
N ARG A 86 -8.29 -17.44 -9.07
CA ARG A 86 -9.46 -18.27 -8.75
C ARG A 86 -10.45 -18.33 -9.92
N VAL A 87 -10.75 -17.16 -10.50
CA VAL A 87 -11.66 -17.07 -11.64
C VAL A 87 -11.11 -17.88 -12.81
N SER A 88 -9.82 -17.79 -13.09
CA SER A 88 -9.18 -18.56 -14.17
C SER A 88 -9.29 -20.06 -13.95
N ILE A 89 -9.13 -20.53 -12.71
CA ILE A 89 -9.23 -21.95 -12.38
C ILE A 89 -10.67 -22.43 -12.54
N VAL A 90 -11.63 -21.70 -12.00
CA VAL A 90 -13.04 -22.07 -12.02
C VAL A 90 -13.61 -22.04 -13.43
N SER A 91 -13.20 -21.06 -14.24
CA SER A 91 -13.71 -20.93 -15.61
C SER A 91 -13.34 -22.10 -16.53
N LYS A 92 -12.35 -22.90 -16.15
CA LYS A 92 -11.99 -24.11 -16.90
C LYS A 92 -12.97 -25.26 -16.63
N ASP A 93 -13.64 -25.24 -15.49
CA ASP A 93 -14.47 -26.35 -15.04
C ASP A 93 -15.96 -26.06 -15.14
N LEU A 94 -16.42 -24.87 -14.75
CA LEU A 94 -17.85 -24.57 -14.66
C LEU A 94 -18.15 -23.07 -14.64
N SER A 95 -19.43 -22.74 -14.45
CA SER A 95 -19.93 -21.39 -14.31
C SER A 95 -19.24 -20.61 -13.19
N ILE A 96 -18.96 -19.35 -13.45
CA ILE A 96 -18.19 -18.47 -12.54
C ILE A 96 -19.05 -17.34 -11.95
N ASP A 97 -20.36 -17.45 -12.03
CA ASP A 97 -21.25 -16.35 -11.63
C ASP A 97 -21.02 -15.89 -10.18
N GLY A 98 -20.79 -16.82 -9.27
CA GLY A 98 -20.51 -16.49 -7.88
C GLY A 98 -19.17 -15.79 -7.66
N ASN A 99 -18.24 -15.91 -8.59
CA ASN A 99 -16.91 -15.30 -8.48
C ASN A 99 -16.82 -13.91 -9.10
N ASN A 100 -17.75 -13.57 -10.00
CA ASN A 100 -17.75 -12.25 -10.64
C ASN A 100 -17.95 -11.12 -9.64
N GLY A 101 -18.80 -11.31 -8.63
CA GLY A 101 -19.03 -10.33 -7.57
C GLY A 101 -17.78 -10.07 -6.75
N SER A 102 -17.06 -11.12 -6.37
CA SER A 102 -15.82 -10.99 -5.61
C SER A 102 -14.73 -10.25 -6.40
N LYS A 103 -14.61 -10.57 -7.69
CA LYS A 103 -13.64 -9.91 -8.57
C LYS A 103 -13.95 -8.43 -8.73
N THR A 104 -15.22 -8.08 -8.91
CA THR A 104 -15.66 -6.69 -9.03
C THR A 104 -15.40 -5.92 -7.75
N ALA A 105 -15.75 -6.49 -6.59
CA ALA A 105 -15.51 -5.85 -5.30
C ALA A 105 -14.03 -5.59 -5.06
N ALA A 106 -13.16 -6.57 -5.37
CA ALA A 106 -11.71 -6.41 -5.21
C ALA A 106 -11.16 -5.32 -6.11
N ARG A 107 -11.62 -5.25 -7.35
CA ARG A 107 -11.21 -4.20 -8.30
C ARG A 107 -11.67 -2.82 -7.85
N ASN A 108 -12.90 -2.71 -7.36
CA ASN A 108 -13.43 -1.44 -6.88
C ASN A 108 -12.63 -0.92 -5.70
N GLU A 109 -12.23 -1.79 -4.79
CA GLU A 109 -11.41 -1.39 -3.65
C GLU A 109 -10.01 -0.98 -4.09
N LEU A 110 -9.42 -1.69 -5.05
CA LEU A 110 -8.13 -1.30 -5.62
C LEU A 110 -8.21 0.07 -6.28
N GLU A 111 -9.26 0.33 -7.06
CA GLU A 111 -9.44 1.63 -7.71
C GLU A 111 -9.57 2.75 -6.69
N TYR A 112 -10.30 2.52 -5.59
CA TYR A 112 -10.41 3.48 -4.50
C TYR A 112 -9.05 3.76 -3.87
N ASP A 113 -8.29 2.71 -3.53
CA ASP A 113 -6.99 2.85 -2.91
C ASP A 113 -5.98 3.53 -3.83
N THR A 114 -6.03 3.25 -5.13
CA THR A 114 -5.19 3.89 -6.13
C THR A 114 -5.50 5.38 -6.22
N SER A 115 -6.78 5.74 -6.26
CA SER A 115 -7.22 7.14 -6.29
C SER A 115 -6.83 7.88 -5.03
N LYS A 116 -6.97 7.24 -3.87
CA LYS A 116 -6.57 7.83 -2.59
C LYS A 116 -5.07 8.09 -2.55
N SER A 117 -4.26 7.13 -2.99
CA SER A 117 -2.80 7.29 -3.04
C SER A 117 -2.40 8.45 -3.94
N ALA A 118 -3.01 8.55 -5.13
CA ALA A 118 -2.74 9.63 -6.07
C ALA A 118 -3.13 10.99 -5.48
N TYR A 119 -4.27 11.06 -4.79
CA TYR A 119 -4.71 12.29 -4.12
C TYR A 119 -3.72 12.73 -3.05
N MET A 120 -3.27 11.79 -2.21
CA MET A 120 -2.31 12.10 -1.15
C MET A 120 -0.99 12.61 -1.71
N VAL A 121 -0.52 12.03 -2.81
CA VAL A 121 0.69 12.52 -3.50
C VAL A 121 0.45 13.95 -4.02
N GLN A 122 -0.68 14.19 -4.67
CA GLN A 122 -1.01 15.49 -5.23
C GLN A 122 -1.07 16.58 -4.15
N MET A 123 -1.61 16.27 -2.98
CA MET A 123 -1.70 17.21 -1.87
C MET A 123 -0.34 17.57 -1.26
N GLN A 124 0.68 16.73 -1.47
CA GLN A 124 2.02 16.95 -0.95
C GLN A 124 2.97 17.60 -1.95
N LYS A 125 2.61 17.61 -3.23
CA LYS A 125 3.45 18.23 -4.25
C LYS A 125 3.48 19.74 -4.08
N PRO A 126 4.65 20.38 -4.23
CA PRO A 126 4.74 21.83 -4.27
C PRO A 126 3.89 22.38 -5.41
N THR A 127 3.18 23.47 -5.17
CA THR A 127 2.43 24.13 -6.23
C THR A 127 3.33 25.09 -7.00
N ALA A 128 2.92 25.41 -8.22
CA ALA A 128 3.67 26.35 -9.05
C ALA A 128 3.72 27.76 -8.44
N TYR A 129 2.86 28.03 -7.47
CA TYR A 129 2.73 29.34 -6.85
C TYR A 129 3.29 29.42 -5.43
N SER A 130 3.85 28.34 -4.96
CA SER A 130 4.41 28.28 -3.62
C SER A 130 5.91 28.54 -3.62
#